data_1d1bbb771ce23ed099f1cd3e5c043cd3
#
_entry.id   1d1bbb771ce23ed099f1cd3e5c043cd3
#
_cell.length_a   1.000
_cell.length_b   1.000
_cell.length_c   1.000
_cell.angle_alpha   90.00
_cell.angle_beta   90.00
_cell.angle_gamma   90.00
#
_symmetry.space_group_name_H-M   'P 1'
#
loop_
_entity.id
_entity.type
_entity.pdbx_description
1 polymer ?
#
loop_
_entity_poly.entity_id
_entity_poly.type
_entity_poly.pdbx_seq_one_letter_code
_entity_poly.pdbx_strand_id
1 'polypeptide(L)'
;MSQTTNHKKVAIIGASGYTGVELMRLIAGHPEMDLVAATGDSQAGTAVASLYPNLAAHYPDLVFGDSNPDTLAQQIDGVDVAFLGLPHEASLSLAPTLVGKVGCVVDLSAAYRLKEASAYPQWYGFTHDQPELLKKAVYGLPELHRQELVGAQLVATPGCYVTAATMALAPLVRLGLIQNSGIIVDAASGVSGAGRVPKQNNNFTTVNEDMNAYGLLDHRHTPEMQEQIGAELLFTPHLVPMNRGILATCYARPVNGSSITTQSLIDALKSFYANEPFVVIRSESPSTKATLGSNAVHITARYDERTGYVMVISALDNLCKGASGGALQAANVALGLPETSGLTSIGVYP
;
A
#
# COMPACT_ATOMS: atom_id res chain seq x y z
N MET A 1 4.92 31.20 24.07
CA MET A 1 6.14 30.41 23.89
C MET A 1 5.88 29.49 22.71
N SER A 2 6.49 29.76 21.56
CA SER A 2 6.43 28.90 20.37
C SER A 2 7.16 27.61 20.73
N GLN A 3 6.46 26.50 20.91
CA GLN A 3 7.09 25.19 20.88
C GLN A 3 7.68 25.05 19.48
N THR A 4 8.99 25.03 19.37
CA THR A 4 9.67 24.57 18.17
C THR A 4 9.28 23.11 17.99
N THR A 5 8.26 22.84 17.19
CA THR A 5 7.91 21.49 16.75
C THR A 5 9.11 20.97 15.99
N ASN A 6 9.80 19.98 16.56
CA ASN A 6 10.91 19.32 15.90
C ASN A 6 10.32 18.39 14.84
N HIS A 7 10.12 18.91 13.61
CA HIS A 7 9.58 18.15 12.50
C HIS A 7 10.49 16.98 12.18
N LYS A 8 9.88 15.86 11.80
CA LYS A 8 10.57 14.65 11.37
C LYS A 8 11.14 14.85 9.97
N LYS A 9 12.42 14.61 9.82
CA LYS A 9 13.11 14.68 8.54
C LYS A 9 12.83 13.44 7.71
N VAL A 10 12.37 13.64 6.48
CA VAL A 10 11.96 12.57 5.56
C VAL A 10 12.89 12.52 4.36
N ALA A 11 13.32 11.32 4.00
CA ALA A 11 13.96 11.04 2.72
C ALA A 11 13.06 10.09 1.89
N ILE A 12 12.97 10.35 0.57
CA ILE A 12 12.31 9.44 -0.38
C ILE A 12 13.34 8.98 -1.39
N ILE A 13 13.67 7.70 -1.36
CA ILE A 13 14.62 7.08 -2.27
C ILE A 13 13.83 6.38 -3.40
N GLY A 14 14.03 6.84 -4.65
CA GLY A 14 13.19 6.46 -5.78
C GLY A 14 11.96 7.37 -5.95
N ALA A 15 12.08 8.64 -5.58
CA ALA A 15 11.02 9.64 -5.58
C ALA A 15 10.45 9.98 -6.97
N SER A 16 11.16 9.66 -8.05
CA SER A 16 10.71 9.93 -9.43
C SER A 16 9.63 8.97 -9.95
N GLY A 17 9.25 7.94 -9.18
CA GLY A 17 8.13 7.03 -9.50
C GLY A 17 6.77 7.57 -9.03
N TYR A 18 5.66 6.90 -9.43
CA TYR A 18 4.31 7.33 -9.01
C TYR A 18 4.08 7.25 -7.49
N THR A 19 4.65 6.27 -6.81
CA THR A 19 4.61 6.21 -5.35
C THR A 19 5.40 7.36 -4.72
N GLY A 20 6.55 7.71 -5.30
CA GLY A 20 7.37 8.82 -4.82
C GLY A 20 6.68 10.18 -4.96
N VAL A 21 6.08 10.49 -6.10
CA VAL A 21 5.35 11.75 -6.28
C VAL A 21 4.13 11.84 -5.35
N GLU A 22 3.46 10.72 -5.10
CA GLU A 22 2.34 10.70 -4.16
C GLU A 22 2.81 10.89 -2.72
N LEU A 23 3.95 10.29 -2.30
CA LEU A 23 4.57 10.58 -1.01
C LEU A 23 4.93 12.07 -0.87
N MET A 24 5.58 12.66 -1.89
CA MET A 24 5.89 14.10 -1.87
C MET A 24 4.64 14.95 -1.70
N ARG A 25 3.53 14.61 -2.40
CA ARG A 25 2.25 15.31 -2.27
C ARG A 25 1.68 15.22 -0.85
N LEU A 26 1.75 14.05 -0.24
CA LEU A 26 1.23 13.81 1.11
C LEU A 26 2.10 14.51 2.17
N ILE A 27 3.42 14.42 2.05
CA ILE A 27 4.37 15.06 2.97
C ILE A 27 4.27 16.58 2.88
N ALA A 28 4.02 17.16 1.70
CA ALA A 28 3.79 18.59 1.54
C ALA A 28 2.64 19.14 2.41
N GLY A 29 1.66 18.30 2.74
CA GLY A 29 0.55 18.65 3.63
C GLY A 29 0.69 18.11 5.06
N HIS A 30 1.82 17.49 5.40
CA HIS A 30 2.01 16.86 6.71
C HIS A 30 2.46 17.90 7.76
N PRO A 31 1.77 18.00 8.92
CA PRO A 31 2.07 19.05 9.90
C PRO A 31 3.35 18.81 10.70
N GLU A 32 3.94 17.63 10.64
CA GLU A 32 5.06 17.22 11.50
C GLU A 32 6.21 16.56 10.73
N MET A 33 6.20 16.60 9.37
CA MET A 33 7.25 16.03 8.53
C MET A 33 7.75 17.04 7.49
N ASP A 34 9.07 17.07 7.29
CA ASP A 34 9.73 17.87 6.26
C ASP A 34 10.52 16.96 5.32
N LEU A 35 10.26 17.08 4.01
CA LEU A 35 11.04 16.39 2.99
C LEU A 35 12.41 17.06 2.85
N VAL A 36 13.47 16.34 3.22
CA VAL A 36 14.86 16.85 3.16
C VAL A 36 15.67 16.25 2.02
N ALA A 37 15.27 15.07 1.51
CA ALA A 37 15.93 14.41 0.38
C ALA A 37 14.92 13.65 -0.49
N ALA A 38 15.06 13.77 -1.81
CA ALA A 38 14.29 13.02 -2.80
C ALA A 38 15.25 12.55 -3.91
N THR A 39 15.48 11.23 -4.05
CA THR A 39 16.37 10.73 -5.10
C THR A 39 15.58 10.20 -6.28
N GLY A 40 16.10 10.32 -7.48
CA GLY A 40 15.38 10.01 -8.70
C GLY A 40 16.09 9.09 -9.67
N ASP A 41 17.25 8.50 -9.32
CA ASP A 41 18.07 7.65 -10.18
C ASP A 41 18.20 8.19 -11.61
N SER A 42 17.47 7.65 -12.59
CA SER A 42 17.45 8.13 -13.98
C SER A 42 16.98 9.59 -14.17
N GLN A 43 16.46 10.22 -13.11
CA GLN A 43 16.02 11.62 -13.08
C GLN A 43 16.90 12.50 -12.18
N ALA A 44 18.05 11.99 -11.74
CA ALA A 44 19.01 12.79 -10.96
C ALA A 44 19.38 14.08 -11.70
N GLY A 45 19.39 15.21 -11.00
CA GLY A 45 19.61 16.53 -11.59
C GLY A 45 18.38 17.18 -12.23
N THR A 46 17.24 16.46 -12.33
CA THR A 46 15.98 17.03 -12.86
C THR A 46 15.22 17.75 -11.76
N ALA A 47 14.71 18.95 -12.03
CA ALA A 47 13.83 19.66 -11.11
C ALA A 47 12.50 18.87 -10.92
N VAL A 48 12.08 18.69 -9.67
CA VAL A 48 10.84 17.98 -9.34
C VAL A 48 9.64 18.62 -10.03
N ALA A 49 9.55 19.95 -10.03
CA ALA A 49 8.47 20.70 -10.67
C ALA A 49 8.41 20.53 -12.19
N SER A 50 9.54 20.24 -12.84
CA SER A 50 9.57 19.95 -14.28
C SER A 50 8.98 18.59 -14.63
N LEU A 51 9.21 17.58 -13.80
CA LEU A 51 8.65 16.24 -13.98
C LEU A 51 7.21 16.16 -13.48
N TYR A 52 6.90 16.86 -12.38
CA TYR A 52 5.63 16.84 -11.67
C TYR A 52 5.13 18.27 -11.39
N PRO A 53 4.49 18.93 -12.36
CA PRO A 53 4.05 20.33 -12.23
C PRO A 53 3.09 20.58 -11.07
N ASN A 54 2.35 19.58 -10.63
CA ASN A 54 1.44 19.67 -9.49
C ASN A 54 2.15 19.92 -8.15
N LEU A 55 3.45 19.69 -8.08
CA LEU A 55 4.28 19.92 -6.90
C LEU A 55 5.01 21.27 -6.90
N ALA A 56 4.93 22.04 -8.01
CA ALA A 56 5.69 23.27 -8.20
C ALA A 56 5.43 24.33 -7.13
N ALA A 57 4.19 24.41 -6.60
CA ALA A 57 3.85 25.40 -5.58
C ALA A 57 4.53 25.13 -4.22
N HIS A 58 4.84 23.88 -3.92
CA HIS A 58 5.42 23.50 -2.63
C HIS A 58 6.93 23.19 -2.73
N TYR A 59 7.39 22.64 -3.86
CA TYR A 59 8.78 22.29 -4.12
C TYR A 59 9.33 22.97 -5.37
N PRO A 60 9.35 24.33 -5.44
CA PRO A 60 9.74 25.05 -6.65
C PRO A 60 11.19 24.80 -7.08
N ASP A 61 12.10 24.63 -6.10
CA ASP A 61 13.54 24.53 -6.32
C ASP A 61 14.10 23.13 -6.02
N LEU A 62 13.24 22.17 -5.66
CA LEU A 62 13.68 20.80 -5.33
C LEU A 62 14.15 20.08 -6.58
N VAL A 63 15.35 19.52 -6.51
CA VAL A 63 15.98 18.72 -7.58
C VAL A 63 16.14 17.29 -7.10
N PHE A 64 15.85 16.32 -7.95
CA PHE A 64 16.13 14.93 -7.64
C PHE A 64 17.63 14.69 -7.46
N GLY A 65 18.02 14.18 -6.29
CA GLY A 65 19.35 13.66 -6.02
C GLY A 65 19.61 12.33 -6.73
N ASP A 66 20.85 11.89 -6.75
CA ASP A 66 21.20 10.54 -7.16
C ASP A 66 21.02 9.52 -6.00
N SER A 67 20.99 8.25 -6.34
CA SER A 67 20.88 7.14 -5.38
C SER A 67 22.22 6.43 -5.16
N ASN A 68 23.35 7.05 -5.53
CA ASN A 68 24.69 6.49 -5.31
C ASN A 68 24.91 6.31 -3.78
N PRO A 69 25.36 5.15 -3.30
CA PRO A 69 25.53 4.89 -1.87
C PRO A 69 26.42 5.93 -1.14
N ASP A 70 27.45 6.44 -1.80
CA ASP A 70 28.39 7.39 -1.18
C ASP A 70 27.77 8.78 -0.96
N THR A 71 26.97 9.26 -1.91
CA THR A 71 26.25 10.54 -1.82
C THR A 71 24.97 10.39 -1.00
N LEU A 72 24.30 9.24 -1.11
CA LEU A 72 23.07 8.94 -0.38
C LEU A 72 23.30 8.99 1.13
N ALA A 73 24.41 8.43 1.62
CA ALA A 73 24.76 8.44 3.05
C ALA A 73 24.82 9.87 3.64
N GLN A 74 25.26 10.85 2.84
CA GLN A 74 25.29 12.27 3.23
C GLN A 74 23.89 12.90 3.19
N GLN A 75 23.07 12.55 2.17
CA GLN A 75 21.72 13.09 1.98
C GLN A 75 20.74 12.65 3.07
N ILE A 76 20.97 11.48 3.68
CA ILE A 76 20.09 10.88 4.70
C ILE A 76 20.61 11.01 6.13
N ASP A 77 21.70 11.73 6.36
CA ASP A 77 22.23 11.92 7.70
C ASP A 77 21.20 12.64 8.60
N GLY A 78 20.92 12.05 9.75
CA GLY A 78 19.93 12.56 10.70
C GLY A 78 18.48 12.53 10.22
N VAL A 79 18.16 11.67 9.24
CA VAL A 79 16.79 11.43 8.75
C VAL A 79 16.02 10.55 9.75
N ASP A 80 14.78 10.95 10.07
CA ASP A 80 13.90 10.18 10.95
C ASP A 80 13.23 9.03 10.21
N VAL A 81 12.84 9.22 8.93
CA VAL A 81 12.23 8.18 8.13
C VAL A 81 12.72 8.21 6.68
N ALA A 82 13.08 7.04 6.15
CA ALA A 82 13.44 6.84 4.75
C ALA A 82 12.42 5.94 4.05
N PHE A 83 11.71 6.47 3.05
CA PHE A 83 10.80 5.70 2.19
C PHE A 83 11.55 5.15 0.99
N LEU A 84 11.43 3.86 0.72
CA LEU A 84 12.05 3.19 -0.43
C LEU A 84 11.01 2.92 -1.52
N GLY A 85 11.00 3.74 -2.56
CA GLY A 85 10.17 3.56 -3.77
C GLY A 85 10.95 2.89 -4.91
N LEU A 86 11.69 1.84 -4.62
CA LEU A 86 12.67 1.19 -5.50
C LEU A 86 12.16 -0.15 -6.07
N PRO A 87 12.81 -0.71 -7.12
CA PRO A 87 12.69 -2.12 -7.48
C PRO A 87 13.05 -3.04 -6.30
N HIS A 88 12.49 -4.25 -6.28
CA HIS A 88 12.60 -5.17 -5.14
C HIS A 88 14.04 -5.50 -4.75
N GLU A 89 14.90 -5.85 -5.73
CA GLU A 89 16.30 -6.19 -5.52
C GLU A 89 17.12 -4.99 -5.04
N ALA A 90 16.81 -3.79 -5.53
CA ALA A 90 17.45 -2.56 -5.06
C ALA A 90 17.08 -2.25 -3.61
N SER A 91 15.80 -2.41 -3.22
CA SER A 91 15.38 -2.30 -1.81
C SER A 91 16.03 -3.38 -0.93
N LEU A 92 16.09 -4.63 -1.42
CA LEU A 92 16.73 -5.73 -0.69
C LEU A 92 18.18 -5.40 -0.32
N SER A 93 18.92 -4.84 -1.28
CA SER A 93 20.33 -4.47 -1.10
C SER A 93 20.51 -3.20 -0.25
N LEU A 94 19.60 -2.24 -0.37
CA LEU A 94 19.77 -0.93 0.28
C LEU A 94 19.28 -0.92 1.73
N ALA A 95 18.14 -1.54 2.04
CA ALA A 95 17.54 -1.48 3.38
C ALA A 95 18.51 -1.90 4.50
N PRO A 96 19.36 -2.95 4.38
CA PRO A 96 20.33 -3.31 5.40
C PRO A 96 21.34 -2.20 5.72
N THR A 97 21.64 -1.34 4.75
CA THR A 97 22.60 -0.22 4.94
C THR A 97 21.99 0.98 5.67
N LEU A 98 20.64 1.06 5.72
CA LEU A 98 19.88 2.16 6.30
C LEU A 98 19.33 1.84 7.69
N VAL A 99 18.91 0.58 7.92
CA VAL A 99 18.37 0.15 9.22
C VAL A 99 19.39 0.38 10.31
N GLY A 100 18.98 1.12 11.35
CA GLY A 100 19.85 1.55 12.45
C GLY A 100 20.64 2.85 12.19
N LYS A 101 20.62 3.40 10.96
CA LYS A 101 21.19 4.73 10.65
C LYS A 101 20.10 5.81 10.55
N VAL A 102 18.92 5.44 10.11
CA VAL A 102 17.73 6.30 10.16
C VAL A 102 16.76 5.77 11.22
N GLY A 103 15.82 6.61 11.66
CA GLY A 103 14.85 6.21 12.69
C GLY A 103 13.95 5.05 12.24
N CYS A 104 13.45 5.10 11.00
CA CYS A 104 12.62 4.05 10.39
C CYS A 104 12.86 3.97 8.88
N VAL A 105 12.95 2.76 8.35
CA VAL A 105 12.92 2.48 6.90
C VAL A 105 11.54 1.96 6.55
N VAL A 106 10.87 2.58 5.57
CA VAL A 106 9.55 2.17 5.08
C VAL A 106 9.70 1.73 3.63
N ASP A 107 9.69 0.42 3.41
CA ASP A 107 9.87 -0.18 2.09
C ASP A 107 8.54 -0.37 1.36
N LEU A 108 8.38 0.30 0.21
CA LEU A 108 7.22 0.17 -0.66
C LEU A 108 7.40 -0.95 -1.69
N SER A 109 8.58 -1.57 -1.74
CA SER A 109 8.83 -2.74 -2.58
C SER A 109 8.26 -4.02 -1.94
N ALA A 110 8.47 -5.15 -2.58
CA ALA A 110 8.08 -6.43 -2.00
C ALA A 110 9.23 -7.17 -1.29
N ALA A 111 10.40 -6.52 -1.14
CA ALA A 111 11.60 -7.20 -0.65
C ALA A 111 11.44 -7.82 0.75
N TYR A 112 10.57 -7.26 1.59
CA TYR A 112 10.42 -7.68 2.99
C TYR A 112 8.97 -8.03 3.39
N ARG A 113 8.09 -8.35 2.41
CA ARG A 113 6.66 -8.58 2.68
C ARG A 113 6.31 -9.98 3.15
N LEU A 114 6.95 -11.01 2.57
CA LEU A 114 6.70 -12.42 2.93
C LEU A 114 7.58 -12.84 4.08
N LYS A 115 7.04 -13.67 4.98
CA LYS A 115 7.80 -14.18 6.14
C LYS A 115 8.87 -15.18 5.76
N GLU A 116 8.62 -15.99 4.70
CA GLU A 116 9.49 -17.07 4.30
C GLU A 116 10.41 -16.67 3.14
N ALA A 117 11.72 -16.59 3.39
CA ALA A 117 12.72 -16.29 2.36
C ALA A 117 12.69 -17.25 1.17
N SER A 118 12.31 -18.50 1.40
CA SER A 118 12.21 -19.56 0.38
C SER A 118 11.09 -19.33 -0.64
N ALA A 119 10.13 -18.46 -0.36
CA ALA A 119 9.05 -18.12 -1.28
C ALA A 119 9.46 -17.10 -2.38
N TYR A 120 10.53 -16.32 -2.13
CA TYR A 120 10.93 -15.25 -3.04
C TYR A 120 11.39 -15.73 -4.43
N PRO A 121 12.18 -16.83 -4.58
CA PRO A 121 12.56 -17.32 -5.90
C PRO A 121 11.36 -17.68 -6.78
N GLN A 122 10.35 -18.30 -6.22
CA GLN A 122 9.14 -18.68 -6.96
C GLN A 122 8.31 -17.48 -7.39
N TRP A 123 8.07 -16.52 -6.48
CA TRP A 123 7.08 -15.45 -6.69
C TRP A 123 7.68 -14.13 -7.19
N TYR A 124 8.96 -13.89 -6.88
CA TYR A 124 9.62 -12.62 -7.22
C TYR A 124 10.84 -12.80 -8.12
N GLY A 125 11.30 -14.03 -8.34
CA GLY A 125 12.40 -14.35 -9.26
C GLY A 125 13.81 -14.06 -8.73
N PHE A 126 13.96 -13.76 -7.43
CA PHE A 126 15.26 -13.56 -6.79
C PHE A 126 15.40 -14.35 -5.49
N THR A 127 16.64 -14.63 -5.09
CA THR A 127 16.95 -15.24 -3.80
C THR A 127 17.02 -14.16 -2.73
N HIS A 128 16.28 -14.34 -1.62
CA HIS A 128 16.32 -13.41 -0.49
C HIS A 128 17.52 -13.75 0.40
N ASP A 129 18.54 -12.89 0.43
CA ASP A 129 19.81 -13.09 1.13
C ASP A 129 19.90 -12.40 2.51
N GLN A 130 18.78 -11.78 2.97
CA GLN A 130 18.69 -11.05 4.24
C GLN A 130 17.66 -11.68 5.21
N PRO A 131 17.75 -12.98 5.56
CA PRO A 131 16.69 -13.65 6.34
C PRO A 131 16.53 -13.09 7.75
N GLU A 132 17.61 -12.59 8.36
CA GLU A 132 17.55 -12.03 9.72
C GLU A 132 16.89 -10.64 9.73
N LEU A 133 17.04 -9.86 8.67
CA LEU A 133 16.35 -8.58 8.53
C LEU A 133 14.88 -8.81 8.14
N LEU A 134 14.61 -9.81 7.31
CA LEU A 134 13.25 -10.21 6.94
C LEU A 134 12.41 -10.55 8.18
N LYS A 135 12.95 -11.28 9.15
CA LYS A 135 12.28 -11.59 10.42
C LYS A 135 11.95 -10.37 11.28
N LYS A 136 12.71 -9.28 11.11
CA LYS A 136 12.52 -8.03 11.85
C LYS A 136 11.58 -7.04 11.15
N ALA A 137 11.31 -7.26 9.86
CA ALA A 137 10.40 -6.42 9.11
C ALA A 137 8.97 -6.53 9.63
N VAL A 138 8.36 -5.39 9.92
CA VAL A 138 6.97 -5.31 10.37
C VAL A 138 6.06 -5.02 9.18
N TYR A 139 4.97 -5.74 9.07
CA TYR A 139 4.02 -5.54 7.97
C TYR A 139 3.24 -4.24 8.13
N GLY A 140 3.30 -3.38 7.12
CA GLY A 140 2.85 -1.99 7.15
C GLY A 140 1.35 -1.79 6.91
N LEU A 141 0.49 -2.57 7.58
CA LEU A 141 -0.96 -2.42 7.56
C LEU A 141 -1.47 -2.17 8.99
N PRO A 142 -1.58 -0.89 9.43
CA PRO A 142 -1.92 -0.54 10.81
C PRO A 142 -3.21 -1.18 11.33
N GLU A 143 -4.22 -1.36 10.48
CA GLU A 143 -5.50 -1.97 10.85
C GLU A 143 -5.37 -3.42 11.35
N LEU A 144 -4.27 -4.09 11.04
CA LEU A 144 -4.01 -5.47 11.46
C LEU A 144 -2.75 -5.65 12.32
N HIS A 145 -1.80 -4.69 12.28
CA HIS A 145 -0.45 -4.81 12.85
C HIS A 145 0.00 -3.57 13.65
N ARG A 146 -0.96 -2.74 14.12
CA ARG A 146 -0.64 -1.46 14.78
C ARG A 146 0.35 -1.58 15.93
N GLN A 147 0.17 -2.59 16.80
CA GLN A 147 1.03 -2.75 17.97
C GLN A 147 2.48 -3.08 17.60
N GLU A 148 2.67 -3.88 16.55
CA GLU A 148 3.98 -4.30 16.04
C GLU A 148 4.69 -3.13 15.33
N LEU A 149 3.92 -2.20 14.76
CA LEU A 149 4.46 -1.03 14.06
C LEU A 149 5.07 0.02 15.00
N VAL A 150 4.61 0.10 16.25
CA VAL A 150 5.13 1.11 17.19
C VAL A 150 6.63 0.91 17.43
N GLY A 151 7.44 1.88 17.02
CA GLY A 151 8.92 1.82 17.14
C GLY A 151 9.60 0.89 16.13
N ALA A 152 8.90 0.41 15.09
CA ALA A 152 9.47 -0.43 14.05
C ALA A 152 10.58 0.30 13.28
N GLN A 153 11.73 -0.37 13.11
CA GLN A 153 12.87 0.16 12.35
C GLN A 153 12.81 -0.18 10.85
N LEU A 154 12.07 -1.23 10.48
CA LEU A 154 11.81 -1.62 9.09
C LEU A 154 10.34 -1.98 8.94
N VAL A 155 9.67 -1.26 8.07
CA VAL A 155 8.26 -1.47 7.72
C VAL A 155 8.16 -1.92 6.26
N ALA A 156 7.51 -3.06 6.02
CA ALA A 156 7.21 -3.57 4.68
C ALA A 156 5.76 -3.24 4.32
N THR A 157 5.55 -2.27 3.42
CA THR A 157 4.20 -1.85 3.05
C THR A 157 3.53 -2.84 2.10
N PRO A 158 2.21 -3.10 2.24
CA PRO A 158 1.47 -4.02 1.40
C PRO A 158 1.48 -3.69 -0.09
N GLY A 159 1.26 -4.70 -0.93
CA GLY A 159 0.83 -4.49 -2.30
C GLY A 159 -0.58 -3.90 -2.36
N CYS A 160 -0.87 -3.09 -3.39
CA CYS A 160 -2.15 -2.36 -3.48
C CYS A 160 -3.38 -3.28 -3.55
N TYR A 161 -3.32 -4.36 -4.34
CA TYR A 161 -4.37 -5.38 -4.35
C TYR A 161 -4.45 -6.15 -3.04
N VAL A 162 -3.29 -6.38 -2.40
CA VAL A 162 -3.24 -7.07 -1.09
C VAL A 162 -3.97 -6.24 -0.05
N THR A 163 -3.73 -4.94 0.00
CA THR A 163 -4.46 -4.04 0.89
C THR A 163 -5.97 -4.18 0.68
N ALA A 164 -6.44 -4.10 -0.58
CA ALA A 164 -7.87 -4.16 -0.88
C ALA A 164 -8.50 -5.50 -0.46
N ALA A 165 -7.88 -6.63 -0.82
CA ALA A 165 -8.41 -7.97 -0.52
C ALA A 165 -8.30 -8.29 0.98
N THR A 166 -7.19 -7.95 1.61
CA THR A 166 -6.95 -8.22 3.04
C THR A 166 -7.95 -7.45 3.91
N MET A 167 -8.16 -6.16 3.61
CA MET A 167 -9.15 -5.36 4.34
C MET A 167 -10.59 -5.87 4.18
N ALA A 168 -10.90 -6.51 3.06
CA ALA A 168 -12.21 -7.13 2.83
C ALA A 168 -12.38 -8.46 3.57
N LEU A 169 -11.37 -9.32 3.57
CA LEU A 169 -11.49 -10.74 3.92
C LEU A 169 -10.93 -11.10 5.30
N ALA A 170 -9.79 -10.51 5.70
CA ALA A 170 -9.11 -10.91 6.95
C ALA A 170 -10.00 -10.83 8.18
N PRO A 171 -10.86 -9.80 8.39
CA PRO A 171 -11.78 -9.79 9.52
C PRO A 171 -12.71 -11.00 9.55
N LEU A 172 -13.28 -11.34 8.41
CA LEU A 172 -14.28 -12.42 8.34
C LEU A 172 -13.64 -13.81 8.53
N VAL A 173 -12.40 -14.01 8.05
CA VAL A 173 -11.63 -15.23 8.31
C VAL A 173 -11.24 -15.31 9.78
N ARG A 174 -10.70 -14.22 10.36
CA ARG A 174 -10.28 -14.17 11.77
C ARG A 174 -11.45 -14.37 12.77
N LEU A 175 -12.64 -13.92 12.39
CA LEU A 175 -13.86 -14.12 13.18
C LEU A 175 -14.52 -15.49 12.94
N GLY A 176 -13.99 -16.33 12.07
CA GLY A 176 -14.55 -17.64 11.75
C GLY A 176 -15.91 -17.57 11.05
N LEU A 177 -16.21 -16.50 10.32
CA LEU A 177 -17.47 -16.32 9.60
C LEU A 177 -17.44 -16.92 8.20
N ILE A 178 -16.27 -16.93 7.54
CA ILE A 178 -16.05 -17.54 6.23
C ILE A 178 -14.96 -18.60 6.30
N GLN A 179 -15.01 -19.55 5.38
CA GLN A 179 -14.00 -20.59 5.24
C GLN A 179 -12.66 -19.98 4.82
N ASN A 180 -11.57 -20.60 5.25
CA ASN A 180 -10.21 -20.20 4.92
C ASN A 180 -9.65 -20.89 3.65
N SER A 181 -10.52 -21.44 2.82
CA SER A 181 -10.18 -22.06 1.53
C SER A 181 -11.28 -21.83 0.52
N GLY A 182 -10.97 -21.99 -0.78
CA GLY A 182 -11.94 -21.78 -1.86
C GLY A 182 -12.38 -20.33 -2.02
N ILE A 183 -11.60 -19.38 -1.52
CA ILE A 183 -11.83 -17.93 -1.69
C ILE A 183 -11.41 -17.53 -3.11
N ILE A 184 -12.22 -16.67 -3.73
CA ILE A 184 -11.92 -16.09 -5.05
C ILE A 184 -11.83 -14.57 -4.88
N VAL A 185 -10.80 -13.97 -5.44
CA VAL A 185 -10.58 -12.52 -5.48
C VAL A 185 -10.40 -12.08 -6.92
N ASP A 186 -11.38 -11.34 -7.44
CA ASP A 186 -11.28 -10.63 -8.70
C ASP A 186 -11.10 -9.14 -8.41
N ALA A 187 -10.00 -8.56 -8.87
CA ALA A 187 -9.74 -7.15 -8.59
C ALA A 187 -9.32 -6.37 -9.83
N ALA A 188 -9.94 -5.21 -10.04
CA ALA A 188 -9.66 -4.28 -11.11
C ALA A 188 -8.85 -3.09 -10.57
N SER A 189 -7.74 -2.77 -11.25
CA SER A 189 -6.86 -1.64 -10.91
C SER A 189 -6.71 -0.66 -12.05
N GLY A 190 -6.63 0.62 -11.71
CA GLY A 190 -6.18 1.66 -12.62
C GLY A 190 -4.73 1.46 -13.05
N VAL A 191 -4.40 2.00 -14.22
CA VAL A 191 -3.10 1.80 -14.91
C VAL A 191 -1.89 2.37 -14.17
N SER A 192 -2.07 3.32 -13.27
CA SER A 192 -0.97 3.82 -12.44
C SER A 192 -0.34 2.72 -11.55
N GLY A 193 -1.06 1.62 -11.29
CA GLY A 193 -0.53 0.44 -10.62
C GLY A 193 0.59 -0.27 -11.37
N ALA A 194 0.69 -0.08 -12.68
CA ALA A 194 1.78 -0.61 -13.51
C ALA A 194 3.09 0.22 -13.44
N GLY A 195 3.06 1.35 -12.74
CA GLY A 195 4.20 2.26 -12.60
C GLY A 195 4.36 3.25 -13.75
N ARG A 196 5.35 4.17 -13.62
CA ARG A 196 5.58 5.28 -14.56
C ARG A 196 6.27 4.84 -15.86
N VAL A 197 7.09 3.80 -15.80
CA VAL A 197 7.87 3.36 -16.96
C VAL A 197 6.92 2.86 -18.06
N PRO A 198 6.97 3.42 -19.29
CA PRO A 198 6.14 3.00 -20.39
C PRO A 198 6.39 1.53 -20.76
N LYS A 199 5.30 0.78 -20.90
CA LYS A 199 5.29 -0.61 -21.39
C LYS A 199 4.18 -0.75 -22.42
N GLN A 200 4.23 -1.80 -23.23
CA GLN A 200 3.20 -2.03 -24.24
C GLN A 200 1.78 -2.04 -23.64
N ASN A 201 1.61 -2.60 -22.45
CA ASN A 201 0.33 -2.77 -21.79
C ASN A 201 -0.07 -1.59 -20.88
N ASN A 202 0.67 -0.49 -20.84
CA ASN A 202 0.32 0.69 -20.03
C ASN A 202 0.41 2.02 -20.78
N ASN A 203 0.61 1.99 -22.10
CA ASN A 203 0.54 3.20 -22.91
C ASN A 203 -0.93 3.52 -23.28
N PHE A 204 -1.21 4.78 -23.57
CA PHE A 204 -2.58 5.28 -23.79
C PHE A 204 -3.34 4.50 -24.84
N THR A 205 -2.74 4.26 -26.01
CA THR A 205 -3.40 3.59 -27.13
C THR A 205 -3.75 2.12 -26.89
N THR A 206 -3.02 1.47 -25.98
CA THR A 206 -3.31 0.08 -25.59
C THR A 206 -4.35 0.01 -24.46
N VAL A 207 -4.33 0.97 -23.54
CA VAL A 207 -5.17 0.95 -22.34
C VAL A 207 -6.55 1.57 -22.57
N ASN A 208 -6.61 2.59 -23.45
CA ASN A 208 -7.88 3.28 -23.67
C ASN A 208 -8.95 2.33 -24.24
N GLU A 209 -10.10 2.27 -23.58
CA GLU A 209 -11.22 1.39 -23.92
C GLU A 209 -10.91 -0.13 -23.85
N ASP A 210 -9.81 -0.52 -23.16
CA ASP A 210 -9.44 -1.93 -22.96
C ASP A 210 -9.47 -2.33 -21.47
N MET A 211 -9.90 -3.56 -21.21
CA MET A 211 -9.85 -4.20 -19.91
C MET A 211 -9.36 -5.62 -20.08
N ASN A 212 -8.27 -5.99 -19.40
CA ASN A 212 -7.71 -7.33 -19.49
C ASN A 212 -7.31 -7.89 -18.12
N ALA A 213 -7.37 -9.21 -18.00
CA ALA A 213 -6.77 -9.93 -16.89
C ALA A 213 -5.28 -10.19 -17.19
N TYR A 214 -4.43 -10.20 -16.16
CA TYR A 214 -3.01 -10.46 -16.30
C TYR A 214 -2.46 -11.24 -15.10
N GLY A 215 -1.23 -11.74 -15.19
CA GLY A 215 -0.60 -12.48 -14.08
C GLY A 215 -1.45 -13.66 -13.60
N LEU A 216 -1.99 -14.45 -14.54
CA LEU A 216 -2.92 -15.53 -14.26
C LEU A 216 -2.22 -16.66 -13.52
N LEU A 217 -2.60 -16.89 -12.26
CA LEU A 217 -2.08 -17.90 -11.35
C LEU A 217 -0.63 -17.66 -10.85
N ASP A 218 0.07 -16.66 -11.38
CA ASP A 218 1.48 -16.36 -11.05
C ASP A 218 1.69 -14.93 -10.52
N HIS A 219 0.60 -14.19 -10.26
CA HIS A 219 0.73 -12.83 -9.74
C HIS A 219 1.34 -12.81 -8.34
N ARG A 220 2.42 -12.05 -8.19
CA ARG A 220 3.24 -11.97 -6.95
C ARG A 220 2.51 -11.46 -5.70
N HIS A 221 1.31 -10.91 -5.82
CA HIS A 221 0.48 -10.56 -4.65
C HIS A 221 -0.29 -11.76 -4.06
N THR A 222 -0.35 -12.89 -4.76
CA THR A 222 -1.08 -14.09 -4.29
C THR A 222 -0.55 -14.60 -2.95
N PRO A 223 0.76 -14.92 -2.78
CA PRO A 223 1.27 -15.43 -1.51
C PRO A 223 1.13 -14.43 -0.38
N GLU A 224 1.29 -13.14 -0.67
CA GLU A 224 1.13 -12.07 0.31
C GLU A 224 -0.33 -11.98 0.81
N MET A 225 -1.33 -12.07 -0.09
CA MET A 225 -2.74 -12.15 0.31
C MET A 225 -3.02 -13.37 1.18
N GLN A 226 -2.54 -14.55 0.77
CA GLN A 226 -2.74 -15.80 1.51
C GLN A 226 -2.17 -15.70 2.92
N GLU A 227 -0.98 -15.13 3.06
CA GLU A 227 -0.34 -14.94 4.35
C GLU A 227 -1.11 -13.97 5.26
N GLN A 228 -1.51 -12.81 4.73
CA GLN A 228 -2.16 -11.76 5.52
C GLN A 228 -3.63 -12.05 5.85
N ILE A 229 -4.34 -12.72 4.96
CA ILE A 229 -5.72 -13.15 5.18
C ILE A 229 -5.78 -14.41 6.05
N GLY A 230 -4.77 -15.29 5.94
CA GLY A 230 -4.75 -16.59 6.59
C GLY A 230 -5.63 -17.60 5.86
N ALA A 231 -5.68 -17.57 4.53
CA ALA A 231 -6.56 -18.39 3.72
C ALA A 231 -5.96 -18.72 2.35
N GLU A 232 -6.35 -19.87 1.79
CA GLU A 232 -6.08 -20.20 0.40
C GLU A 232 -7.06 -19.49 -0.52
N LEU A 233 -6.54 -18.86 -1.59
CA LEU A 233 -7.36 -18.12 -2.53
C LEU A 233 -6.87 -18.20 -3.97
N LEU A 234 -7.81 -18.03 -4.89
CA LEU A 234 -7.56 -17.77 -6.30
C LEU A 234 -7.64 -16.27 -6.53
N PHE A 235 -6.60 -15.68 -7.15
CA PHE A 235 -6.54 -14.26 -7.46
C PHE A 235 -6.47 -13.99 -8.95
N THR A 236 -7.36 -13.14 -9.44
CA THR A 236 -7.38 -12.66 -10.83
C THR A 236 -7.31 -11.14 -10.85
N PRO A 237 -6.15 -10.55 -11.11
CA PRO A 237 -6.03 -9.10 -11.30
C PRO A 237 -6.44 -8.68 -12.71
N HIS A 238 -7.06 -7.51 -12.80
CA HIS A 238 -7.43 -6.87 -14.06
C HIS A 238 -6.84 -5.45 -14.12
N LEU A 239 -6.38 -5.06 -15.30
CA LEU A 239 -6.04 -3.67 -15.61
C LEU A 239 -7.22 -3.06 -16.36
N VAL A 240 -7.67 -1.88 -15.92
CA VAL A 240 -8.84 -1.21 -16.50
C VAL A 240 -8.49 0.24 -16.90
N PRO A 241 -9.22 0.84 -17.86
CA PRO A 241 -8.90 2.15 -18.44
C PRO A 241 -9.30 3.30 -17.49
N MET A 242 -8.74 3.31 -16.30
CA MET A 242 -8.81 4.41 -15.33
C MET A 242 -7.43 4.73 -14.78
N ASN A 243 -7.19 5.96 -14.36
CA ASN A 243 -5.88 6.36 -13.86
C ASN A 243 -5.56 5.72 -12.50
N ARG A 244 -6.48 5.82 -11.54
CA ARG A 244 -6.29 5.39 -10.15
C ARG A 244 -7.54 4.65 -9.64
N GLY A 245 -7.33 3.84 -8.63
CA GLY A 245 -8.35 3.10 -7.90
C GLY A 245 -8.21 1.59 -8.04
N ILE A 246 -8.64 0.87 -7.01
CA ILE A 246 -8.85 -0.58 -7.01
C ILE A 246 -10.26 -0.85 -6.55
N LEU A 247 -10.94 -1.76 -7.27
CA LEU A 247 -12.16 -2.43 -6.83
C LEU A 247 -11.86 -3.92 -6.73
N ALA A 248 -11.91 -4.48 -5.52
CA ALA A 248 -11.75 -5.91 -5.30
C ALA A 248 -13.10 -6.52 -4.96
N THR A 249 -13.53 -7.53 -5.73
CA THR A 249 -14.72 -8.33 -5.47
C THR A 249 -14.27 -9.71 -5.01
N CYS A 250 -14.62 -10.06 -3.78
CA CYS A 250 -14.19 -11.28 -3.13
C CYS A 250 -15.39 -12.19 -2.89
N TYR A 251 -15.23 -13.48 -3.17
CA TYR A 251 -16.25 -14.50 -2.94
C TYR A 251 -15.72 -15.58 -2.00
N ALA A 252 -16.54 -15.98 -1.04
CA ALA A 252 -16.20 -17.00 -0.06
C ALA A 252 -17.43 -17.82 0.33
N ARG A 253 -17.22 -18.95 0.98
CA ARG A 253 -18.29 -19.73 1.62
C ARG A 253 -18.33 -19.43 3.11
N PRO A 254 -19.52 -19.37 3.73
CA PRO A 254 -19.61 -19.36 5.19
C PRO A 254 -18.99 -20.63 5.80
N VAL A 255 -18.54 -20.53 7.04
CA VAL A 255 -18.18 -21.72 7.80
C VAL A 255 -19.44 -22.60 7.98
N ASN A 256 -19.28 -23.92 7.84
CA ASN A 256 -20.38 -24.86 7.94
C ASN A 256 -21.10 -24.74 9.30
N GLY A 257 -22.43 -24.67 9.24
CA GLY A 257 -23.27 -24.55 10.44
C GLY A 257 -23.36 -23.12 11.01
N SER A 258 -22.71 -22.13 10.39
CA SER A 258 -22.89 -20.74 10.79
C SER A 258 -24.20 -20.15 10.24
N SER A 259 -24.92 -19.40 11.09
CA SER A 259 -26.08 -18.62 10.68
C SER A 259 -25.64 -17.20 10.37
N ILE A 260 -25.28 -16.94 9.12
CA ILE A 260 -24.89 -15.59 8.67
C ILE A 260 -26.01 -14.94 7.85
N THR A 261 -26.06 -13.65 7.90
CA THR A 261 -26.92 -12.77 7.09
C THR A 261 -26.07 -11.61 6.56
N THR A 262 -26.57 -10.92 5.56
CA THR A 262 -25.94 -9.65 5.10
C THR A 262 -25.73 -8.69 6.27
N GLN A 263 -26.72 -8.55 7.16
CA GLN A 263 -26.63 -7.64 8.30
C GLN A 263 -25.54 -8.08 9.29
N SER A 264 -25.47 -9.37 9.64
CA SER A 264 -24.44 -9.87 10.56
C SER A 264 -23.01 -9.70 10.03
N LEU A 265 -22.80 -9.81 8.71
CA LEU A 265 -21.51 -9.55 8.09
C LEU A 265 -21.12 -8.07 8.17
N ILE A 266 -22.06 -7.17 7.88
CA ILE A 266 -21.87 -5.71 8.00
C ILE A 266 -21.54 -5.33 9.45
N ASP A 267 -22.27 -5.88 10.41
CA ASP A 267 -22.07 -5.58 11.83
C ASP A 267 -20.73 -6.12 12.34
N ALA A 268 -20.32 -7.30 11.88
CA ALA A 268 -19.01 -7.86 12.17
C ALA A 268 -17.88 -6.97 11.64
N LEU A 269 -17.98 -6.50 10.39
CA LEU A 269 -17.00 -5.58 9.80
C LEU A 269 -16.97 -4.23 10.53
N LYS A 270 -18.13 -3.66 10.88
CA LYS A 270 -18.23 -2.42 11.66
C LYS A 270 -17.58 -2.57 13.05
N SER A 271 -17.83 -3.69 13.72
CA SER A 271 -17.25 -3.97 15.03
C SER A 271 -15.74 -4.15 14.95
N PHE A 272 -15.24 -4.88 13.95
CA PHE A 272 -13.83 -5.13 13.78
C PHE A 272 -13.05 -3.83 13.49
N TYR A 273 -13.60 -2.95 12.66
CA TYR A 273 -12.99 -1.69 12.24
C TYR A 273 -13.49 -0.45 13.00
N ALA A 274 -14.09 -0.63 14.19
CA ALA A 274 -14.73 0.47 14.92
C ALA A 274 -13.82 1.67 15.21
N ASN A 275 -12.52 1.42 15.37
CA ASN A 275 -11.52 2.45 15.72
C ASN A 275 -10.57 2.78 14.56
N GLU A 276 -10.87 2.31 13.34
CA GLU A 276 -10.00 2.50 12.19
C GLU A 276 -10.37 3.76 11.40
N PRO A 277 -9.50 4.80 11.41
CA PRO A 277 -9.87 6.14 10.93
C PRO A 277 -10.12 6.21 9.42
N PHE A 278 -9.62 5.23 8.66
CA PHE A 278 -9.71 5.22 7.20
C PHE A 278 -10.64 4.14 6.65
N VAL A 279 -11.33 3.37 7.52
CA VAL A 279 -12.22 2.28 7.08
C VAL A 279 -13.67 2.72 7.14
N VAL A 280 -14.37 2.61 6.02
CA VAL A 280 -15.78 2.97 5.88
C VAL A 280 -16.60 1.75 5.48
N ILE A 281 -17.39 1.21 6.42
CA ILE A 281 -18.29 0.09 6.15
C ILE A 281 -19.64 0.64 5.67
N ARG A 282 -20.05 0.23 4.47
CA ARG A 282 -21.24 0.74 3.78
C ARG A 282 -22.29 -0.32 3.55
N SER A 283 -23.54 0.12 3.46
CA SER A 283 -24.64 -0.70 2.93
C SER A 283 -24.68 -0.74 1.41
N GLU A 284 -24.22 0.33 0.73
CA GLU A 284 -24.16 0.42 -0.73
C GLU A 284 -22.83 -0.13 -1.26
N SER A 285 -22.80 -0.48 -2.55
CA SER A 285 -21.57 -0.87 -3.22
C SER A 285 -20.55 0.27 -3.22
N PRO A 286 -19.28 0.01 -2.86
CA PRO A 286 -18.23 1.01 -2.94
C PRO A 286 -17.86 1.33 -4.39
N SER A 287 -17.23 2.49 -4.60
CA SER A 287 -16.74 2.90 -5.92
C SER A 287 -15.32 3.48 -5.80
N THR A 288 -14.51 3.25 -6.83
CA THR A 288 -13.12 3.73 -6.87
C THR A 288 -13.02 5.25 -6.86
N LYS A 289 -13.99 5.94 -7.48
CA LYS A 289 -14.00 7.41 -7.50
C LYS A 289 -14.26 8.01 -6.11
N ALA A 290 -15.04 7.34 -5.27
CA ALA A 290 -15.32 7.83 -3.90
C ALA A 290 -14.10 7.82 -2.98
N THR A 291 -13.06 7.05 -3.31
CA THR A 291 -11.82 6.95 -2.53
C THR A 291 -10.63 7.64 -3.19
N LEU A 292 -10.82 8.22 -4.38
CA LEU A 292 -9.76 8.84 -5.17
C LEU A 292 -9.02 9.93 -4.37
N GLY A 293 -7.68 9.83 -4.32
CA GLY A 293 -6.81 10.79 -3.65
C GLY A 293 -6.85 10.75 -2.12
N SER A 294 -7.59 9.81 -1.53
CA SER A 294 -7.73 9.65 -0.07
C SER A 294 -7.10 8.35 0.44
N ASN A 295 -6.88 8.29 1.75
CA ASN A 295 -6.43 7.07 2.44
C ASN A 295 -7.60 6.17 2.86
N ALA A 296 -8.83 6.48 2.42
CA ALA A 296 -10.00 5.70 2.77
C ALA A 296 -10.05 4.36 2.02
N VAL A 297 -10.59 3.35 2.70
CA VAL A 297 -11.08 2.12 2.09
C VAL A 297 -12.57 1.97 2.40
N HIS A 298 -13.38 1.80 1.36
CA HIS A 298 -14.81 1.56 1.49
C HIS A 298 -15.09 0.08 1.29
N ILE A 299 -15.85 -0.53 2.21
CA ILE A 299 -16.12 -1.97 2.21
C ILE A 299 -17.63 -2.21 2.38
N THR A 300 -18.15 -3.19 1.65
CA THR A 300 -19.49 -3.77 1.86
C THR A 300 -19.44 -5.29 1.82
N ALA A 301 -20.42 -5.94 2.42
CA ALA A 301 -20.58 -7.39 2.34
C ALA A 301 -22.04 -7.77 2.07
N ARG A 302 -22.25 -8.91 1.41
CA ARG A 302 -23.55 -9.51 1.14
C ARG A 302 -23.48 -11.02 1.33
N TYR A 303 -24.56 -11.60 1.79
CA TYR A 303 -24.79 -13.03 1.75
C TYR A 303 -25.94 -13.34 0.78
N ASP A 304 -25.65 -14.16 -0.20
CA ASP A 304 -26.68 -14.67 -1.13
C ASP A 304 -27.17 -16.03 -0.65
N GLU A 305 -28.35 -16.06 -0.02
CA GLU A 305 -28.97 -17.27 0.51
C GLU A 305 -29.24 -18.31 -0.58
N ARG A 306 -29.50 -17.87 -1.82
CA ARG A 306 -29.80 -18.73 -2.96
C ARG A 306 -28.61 -19.57 -3.40
N THR A 307 -27.41 -18.97 -3.41
CA THR A 307 -26.18 -19.64 -3.85
C THR A 307 -25.30 -20.06 -2.68
N GLY A 308 -25.55 -19.52 -1.48
CA GLY A 308 -24.76 -19.75 -0.28
C GLY A 308 -23.38 -19.07 -0.35
N TYR A 309 -23.19 -18.02 -1.15
CA TYR A 309 -21.94 -17.26 -1.20
C TYR A 309 -22.01 -15.99 -0.35
N VAL A 310 -20.90 -15.73 0.30
CA VAL A 310 -20.54 -14.41 0.83
C VAL A 310 -19.80 -13.66 -0.26
N MET A 311 -20.22 -12.44 -0.56
CA MET A 311 -19.56 -11.50 -1.45
C MET A 311 -19.10 -10.31 -0.63
N VAL A 312 -17.81 -9.97 -0.68
CA VAL A 312 -17.25 -8.79 -0.03
C VAL A 312 -16.60 -7.92 -1.10
N ILE A 313 -16.93 -6.63 -1.09
CA ILE A 313 -16.38 -5.68 -2.06
C ILE A 313 -15.64 -4.58 -1.30
N SER A 314 -14.40 -4.29 -1.71
CA SER A 314 -13.63 -3.16 -1.23
C SER A 314 -13.20 -2.26 -2.37
N ALA A 315 -13.15 -0.94 -2.10
CA ALA A 315 -12.60 0.05 -3.01
C ALA A 315 -11.62 0.98 -2.26
N LEU A 316 -10.50 1.27 -2.91
CA LEU A 316 -9.48 2.19 -2.40
C LEU A 316 -8.73 2.86 -3.55
N ASP A 317 -7.97 3.91 -3.25
CA ASP A 317 -7.00 4.49 -4.18
C ASP A 317 -5.69 3.69 -4.13
N ASN A 318 -5.28 3.12 -5.27
CA ASN A 318 -4.11 2.25 -5.37
C ASN A 318 -2.77 2.96 -5.08
N LEU A 319 -2.68 4.27 -5.27
CA LEU A 319 -1.48 5.06 -4.95
C LEU A 319 -1.54 5.67 -3.55
N CYS A 320 -2.74 5.91 -3.00
CA CYS A 320 -2.90 6.44 -1.65
C CYS A 320 -2.95 5.30 -0.63
N LYS A 321 -4.13 4.80 -0.24
CA LYS A 321 -4.24 3.69 0.73
C LYS A 321 -3.52 2.42 0.28
N GLY A 322 -3.52 2.15 -1.02
CA GLY A 322 -2.86 0.98 -1.61
C GLY A 322 -1.34 1.04 -1.67
N ALA A 323 -0.72 2.21 -1.41
CA ALA A 323 0.73 2.41 -1.49
C ALA A 323 1.20 3.53 -0.56
N SER A 324 1.40 4.75 -1.10
CA SER A 324 2.07 5.87 -0.41
C SER A 324 1.31 6.37 0.81
N GLY A 325 0.00 6.42 0.76
CA GLY A 325 -0.82 6.81 1.91
C GLY A 325 -0.79 5.75 3.01
N GLY A 326 -0.86 4.46 2.65
CA GLY A 326 -0.67 3.35 3.59
C GLY A 326 0.72 3.35 4.20
N ALA A 327 1.76 3.64 3.39
CA ALA A 327 3.14 3.77 3.85
C ALA A 327 3.31 4.92 4.85
N LEU A 328 2.73 6.09 4.56
CA LEU A 328 2.76 7.24 5.47
C LEU A 328 1.98 6.96 6.76
N GLN A 329 0.82 6.31 6.68
CA GLN A 329 0.06 5.88 7.85
C GLN A 329 0.89 4.95 8.76
N ALA A 330 1.55 3.96 8.19
CA ALA A 330 2.43 3.05 8.92
C ALA A 330 3.65 3.78 9.51
N ALA A 331 4.24 4.73 8.78
CA ALA A 331 5.32 5.58 9.26
C ALA A 331 4.89 6.44 10.46
N ASN A 332 3.71 7.05 10.41
CA ASN A 332 3.16 7.82 11.53
C ASN A 332 3.07 6.97 12.79
N VAL A 333 2.53 5.76 12.69
CA VAL A 333 2.47 4.82 13.82
C VAL A 333 3.86 4.44 14.32
N ALA A 334 4.79 4.10 13.41
CA ALA A 334 6.15 3.70 13.76
C ALA A 334 6.92 4.80 14.49
N LEU A 335 6.69 6.06 14.11
CA LEU A 335 7.34 7.24 14.70
C LEU A 335 6.60 7.82 15.92
N GLY A 336 5.45 7.25 16.31
CA GLY A 336 4.63 7.74 17.41
C GLY A 336 3.92 9.06 17.12
N LEU A 337 3.71 9.38 15.82
CA LEU A 337 2.92 10.53 15.39
C LEU A 337 1.42 10.16 15.36
N PRO A 338 0.50 11.15 15.34
CA PRO A 338 -0.91 10.86 15.12
C PRO A 338 -1.10 10.15 13.78
N GLU A 339 -1.73 8.98 13.79
CA GLU A 339 -1.85 8.09 12.64
C GLU A 339 -2.42 8.76 11.38
N THR A 340 -3.30 9.74 11.58
CA THR A 340 -3.99 10.47 10.50
C THR A 340 -3.25 11.69 9.97
N SER A 341 -2.11 12.07 10.56
CA SER A 341 -1.34 13.25 10.13
C SER A 341 -0.96 13.16 8.65
N GLY A 342 -1.17 14.25 7.91
CA GLY A 342 -0.89 14.34 6.47
C GLY A 342 -1.81 13.51 5.57
N LEU A 343 -2.83 12.84 6.13
CA LEU A 343 -3.75 11.95 5.39
C LEU A 343 -5.20 12.45 5.47
N THR A 344 -5.98 12.15 4.44
CA THR A 344 -7.43 12.44 4.39
C THR A 344 -8.22 11.17 4.15
N SER A 345 -9.39 11.06 4.79
CA SER A 345 -10.40 10.05 4.50
C SER A 345 -11.41 10.50 3.44
N ILE A 346 -11.29 11.74 2.93
CA ILE A 346 -12.25 12.32 1.98
C ILE A 346 -11.66 12.26 0.58
N GLY A 347 -12.30 11.47 -0.30
CA GLY A 347 -11.92 11.35 -1.70
C GLY A 347 -12.35 12.53 -2.56
N VAL A 348 -11.71 12.68 -3.71
CA VAL A 348 -12.07 13.68 -4.72
C VAL A 348 -13.21 13.13 -5.57
N TYR A 349 -14.42 13.71 -5.40
CA TYR A 349 -15.64 13.31 -6.10
C TYR A 349 -16.42 14.55 -6.56
N PRO A 350 -17.01 14.60 -7.73
CA PRO A 350 -17.25 13.59 -8.75
C PRO A 350 -16.08 13.22 -9.65
#